data_6eaa98f9d76469af608047ce2dc8d04c
#
_entry.id   6eaa98f9d76469af608047ce2dc8d04c
#
_cell.length_a   1.000
_cell.length_b   1.000
_cell.length_c   1.000
_cell.angle_alpha   90.00
_cell.angle_beta   90.00
_cell.angle_gamma   90.00
#
_symmetry.space_group_name_H-M   'P 1'
#
loop_
_entity.id
_entity.type
_entity.pdbx_description
1 polymer ?
#
loop_
_entity_poly.entity_id
_entity_poly.type
_entity_poly.pdbx_seq_one_letter_code
_entity_poly.pdbx_strand_id
1 'polypeptide(L)'
;MKKIILTIAFALSVISAVAQDKIVLRLMGDSTMADKDLSYENPERGWGQRLKSHVDTNVIVANYAQNGRSTKSVQTLGIWDNVKRDLKAGEYLFIQFGHNDSKESDTTRYAAPFGAYQENIRLFVDYALSIGARPVLITPVSRRWFDDKGNLKVNCHGDYPEAVSQVAK
;
A
#
# COMPACT_ATOMS: atom_id res chain seq x y z
N MET A 1 35.18 36.30 -60.15
CA MET A 1 34.74 34.94 -59.65
C MET A 1 34.42 35.11 -58.16
N LYS A 2 33.11 35.11 -57.79
CA LYS A 2 32.65 35.25 -56.41
C LYS A 2 32.47 33.83 -55.82
N LYS A 3 33.21 33.48 -54.77
CA LYS A 3 33.05 32.23 -54.03
C LYS A 3 31.87 32.37 -53.12
N ILE A 4 30.84 31.53 -53.33
CA ILE A 4 29.69 31.40 -52.44
C ILE A 4 30.08 30.37 -51.37
N ILE A 5 30.21 30.83 -50.12
CA ILE A 5 30.41 29.96 -48.95
C ILE A 5 29.02 29.57 -48.45
N LEU A 6 28.65 28.28 -48.65
CA LEU A 6 27.41 27.70 -48.13
C LEU A 6 27.64 27.22 -46.72
N THR A 7 27.13 27.97 -45.74
CA THR A 7 27.17 27.60 -44.31
C THR A 7 26.00 26.69 -44.04
N ILE A 8 26.27 25.39 -43.86
CA ILE A 8 25.26 24.41 -43.41
C ILE A 8 25.15 24.51 -41.88
N ALA A 9 24.08 25.12 -41.40
CA ALA A 9 23.74 25.11 -39.99
C ALA A 9 23.14 23.74 -39.63
N PHE A 10 23.91 22.90 -38.92
CA PHE A 10 23.43 21.63 -38.39
C PHE A 10 22.65 21.91 -37.09
N ALA A 11 21.31 21.95 -37.16
CA ALA A 11 20.47 22.08 -36.00
C ALA A 11 20.46 20.72 -35.25
N LEU A 12 21.27 20.63 -34.19
CA LEU A 12 21.15 19.52 -33.23
C LEU A 12 19.81 19.69 -32.45
N SER A 13 18.77 19.00 -32.87
CA SER A 13 17.57 18.82 -32.06
C SER A 13 17.92 17.86 -30.92
N VAL A 14 18.20 18.42 -29.73
CA VAL A 14 18.30 17.67 -28.49
C VAL A 14 16.89 17.18 -28.17
N ILE A 15 16.58 15.94 -28.52
CA ILE A 15 15.40 15.25 -28.04
C ILE A 15 15.68 14.96 -26.56
N SER A 16 15.25 15.85 -25.67
CA SER A 16 15.19 15.57 -24.24
C SER A 16 14.16 14.45 -24.07
N ALA A 17 14.64 13.20 -23.95
CA ALA A 17 13.81 12.13 -23.45
C ALA A 17 13.38 12.53 -22.04
N VAL A 18 12.14 12.98 -21.89
CA VAL A 18 11.54 13.19 -20.59
C VAL A 18 11.47 11.79 -19.96
N ALA A 19 12.41 11.47 -19.07
CA ALA A 19 12.33 10.28 -18.25
C ALA A 19 11.00 10.39 -17.49
N GLN A 20 10.05 9.55 -17.83
CA GLN A 20 8.78 9.50 -17.11
C GLN A 20 9.08 9.11 -15.67
N ASP A 21 8.79 10.01 -14.72
CA ASP A 21 9.04 9.76 -13.30
C ASP A 21 8.32 8.48 -12.88
N LYS A 22 9.06 7.57 -12.22
CA LYS A 22 8.50 6.32 -11.73
C LYS A 22 7.56 6.62 -10.57
N ILE A 23 6.34 6.10 -10.65
CA ILE A 23 5.39 6.13 -9.56
C ILE A 23 5.72 4.96 -8.63
N VAL A 24 5.92 5.22 -7.34
CA VAL A 24 6.19 4.17 -6.34
C VAL A 24 4.99 4.02 -5.43
N LEU A 25 4.45 2.79 -5.39
CA LEU A 25 3.38 2.37 -4.49
C LEU A 25 4.00 1.46 -3.41
N ARG A 26 4.02 1.93 -2.17
CA ARG A 26 4.42 1.12 -1.02
C ARG A 26 3.16 0.58 -0.35
N LEU A 27 3.08 -0.72 -0.19
CA LEU A 27 1.92 -1.40 0.36
C LEU A 27 2.25 -1.89 1.77
N MET A 28 1.45 -1.53 2.76
CA MET A 28 1.58 -1.99 4.14
C MET A 28 0.24 -2.54 4.62
N GLY A 29 0.22 -3.82 5.00
CA GLY A 29 -1.02 -4.50 5.35
C GLY A 29 -0.81 -5.92 5.87
N ASP A 30 -1.91 -6.66 5.87
CA ASP A 30 -1.98 -8.04 6.36
C ASP A 30 -1.92 -9.10 5.24
N SER A 31 -2.37 -10.32 5.56
CA SER A 31 -2.35 -11.47 4.64
C SER A 31 -3.17 -11.28 3.38
N THR A 32 -4.17 -10.40 3.37
CA THR A 32 -5.01 -10.15 2.19
C THR A 32 -4.28 -9.36 1.11
N MET A 33 -3.25 -8.61 1.51
CA MET A 33 -2.38 -7.82 0.63
C MET A 33 -1.03 -8.50 0.36
N ALA A 34 -0.54 -9.36 1.28
CA ALA A 34 0.81 -9.91 1.28
C ALA A 34 1.16 -10.76 0.05
N ASP A 35 2.43 -10.75 -0.33
CA ASP A 35 2.98 -11.70 -1.28
C ASP A 35 2.93 -13.12 -0.66
N LYS A 36 2.49 -14.10 -1.45
CA LYS A 36 2.42 -15.51 -1.05
C LYS A 36 3.56 -16.29 -1.70
N ASP A 37 4.05 -17.29 -0.96
CA ASP A 37 5.00 -18.24 -1.51
C ASP A 37 4.32 -19.09 -2.59
N LEU A 38 4.92 -19.15 -3.76
CA LEU A 38 4.44 -19.89 -4.93
C LEU A 38 5.31 -21.10 -5.26
N SER A 39 6.28 -21.43 -4.40
CA SER A 39 7.19 -22.57 -4.60
C SER A 39 6.49 -23.93 -4.48
N TYR A 40 5.27 -23.95 -3.96
CA TYR A 40 4.35 -25.10 -3.90
C TYR A 40 2.98 -24.70 -4.47
N GLU A 41 2.08 -25.66 -4.68
CA GLU A 41 0.74 -25.42 -5.27
C GLU A 41 -0.18 -24.62 -4.33
N ASN A 42 0.28 -23.43 -3.92
CA ASN A 42 -0.49 -22.52 -3.08
C ASN A 42 -1.50 -21.74 -3.95
N PRO A 43 -2.83 -21.92 -3.72
CA PRO A 43 -3.84 -21.17 -4.46
C PRO A 43 -4.00 -19.71 -3.98
N GLU A 44 -3.47 -19.37 -2.80
CA GLU A 44 -3.63 -18.03 -2.24
C GLU A 44 -2.83 -16.99 -2.99
N ARG A 45 -3.41 -15.80 -3.14
CA ARG A 45 -2.75 -14.61 -3.66
C ARG A 45 -3.21 -13.40 -2.85
N GLY A 46 -2.27 -12.59 -2.37
CA GLY A 46 -2.62 -11.29 -1.85
C GLY A 46 -2.88 -10.30 -3.01
N TRP A 47 -3.81 -9.36 -2.82
CA TRP A 47 -4.11 -8.40 -3.87
C TRP A 47 -2.90 -7.51 -4.22
N GLY A 48 -2.03 -7.19 -3.23
CA GLY A 48 -0.79 -6.45 -3.47
C GLY A 48 0.19 -7.20 -4.36
N GLN A 49 0.27 -8.54 -4.21
CA GLN A 49 1.04 -9.40 -5.11
C GLN A 49 0.51 -9.34 -6.55
N ARG A 50 -0.82 -9.31 -6.71
CA ARG A 50 -1.47 -9.26 -8.04
C ARG A 50 -1.40 -7.87 -8.65
N LEU A 51 -1.37 -6.82 -7.85
CA LEU A 51 -1.34 -5.43 -8.33
C LEU A 51 -0.21 -5.19 -9.32
N LYS A 52 0.97 -5.81 -9.13
CA LYS A 52 2.14 -5.68 -10.02
C LYS A 52 1.83 -6.01 -11.49
N SER A 53 0.89 -6.91 -11.75
CA SER A 53 0.49 -7.30 -13.12
C SER A 53 -0.66 -6.47 -13.70
N HIS A 54 -1.14 -5.46 -12.96
CA HIS A 54 -2.29 -4.63 -13.35
C HIS A 54 -1.95 -3.13 -13.40
N VAL A 55 -0.68 -2.79 -13.28
CA VAL A 55 -0.18 -1.41 -13.37
C VAL A 55 0.81 -1.29 -14.51
N ASP A 56 1.02 -0.08 -15.00
CA ASP A 56 1.98 0.21 -16.07
C ASP A 56 3.44 -0.03 -15.64
N THR A 57 4.32 -0.16 -16.60
CA THR A 57 5.76 -0.46 -16.39
C THR A 57 6.52 0.66 -15.67
N ASN A 58 5.99 1.89 -15.66
CA ASN A 58 6.52 3.00 -14.89
C ASN A 58 6.10 3.02 -13.42
N VAL A 59 5.23 2.06 -12.98
CA VAL A 59 4.79 1.92 -11.60
C VAL A 59 5.58 0.82 -10.89
N ILE A 60 6.23 1.18 -9.78
CA ILE A 60 6.93 0.24 -8.90
C ILE A 60 6.01 -0.09 -7.72
N VAL A 61 5.75 -1.38 -7.50
CA VAL A 61 5.00 -1.85 -6.34
C VAL A 61 5.97 -2.51 -5.35
N ALA A 62 6.19 -1.87 -4.19
CA ALA A 62 6.98 -2.39 -3.07
C ALA A 62 6.03 -2.87 -1.96
N ASN A 63 5.93 -4.18 -1.79
CA ASN A 63 4.96 -4.79 -0.87
C ASN A 63 5.62 -5.20 0.46
N TYR A 64 5.29 -4.51 1.56
CA TYR A 64 5.71 -4.78 2.93
C TYR A 64 4.67 -5.57 3.71
N ALA A 65 3.50 -5.85 3.12
CA ALA A 65 2.44 -6.59 3.78
C ALA A 65 2.88 -8.02 4.12
N GLN A 66 2.49 -8.50 5.29
CA GLN A 66 2.82 -9.84 5.77
C GLN A 66 1.63 -10.54 6.41
N ASN A 67 1.62 -11.87 6.34
CA ASN A 67 0.58 -12.68 6.94
C ASN A 67 0.48 -12.43 8.45
N GLY A 68 -0.74 -12.30 8.97
CA GLY A 68 -1.02 -12.20 10.40
C GLY A 68 -0.67 -10.84 11.03
N ARG A 69 -0.42 -9.79 10.25
CA ARG A 69 -0.07 -8.46 10.78
C ARG A 69 -1.30 -7.62 11.07
N SER A 70 -1.21 -6.82 12.14
CA SER A 70 -2.16 -5.78 12.54
C SER A 70 -1.44 -4.43 12.60
N THR A 71 -2.17 -3.35 12.80
CA THR A 71 -1.58 -2.01 13.00
C THR A 71 -0.62 -1.95 14.18
N LYS A 72 -0.88 -2.75 15.24
CA LYS A 72 0.00 -2.91 16.40
C LYS A 72 1.25 -3.72 16.06
N SER A 73 1.07 -4.90 15.47
CA SER A 73 2.17 -5.84 15.26
C SER A 73 3.17 -5.39 14.19
N VAL A 74 2.79 -4.56 13.21
CA VAL A 74 3.75 -4.01 12.25
C VAL A 74 4.75 -3.06 12.91
N GLN A 75 4.36 -2.40 14.00
CA GLN A 75 5.25 -1.55 14.79
C GLN A 75 6.19 -2.40 15.65
N THR A 76 5.64 -3.34 16.42
CA THR A 76 6.43 -4.17 17.35
C THR A 76 7.41 -5.12 16.67
N LEU A 77 7.18 -5.46 15.41
CA LEU A 77 8.04 -6.36 14.61
C LEU A 77 8.95 -5.62 13.63
N GLY A 78 9.06 -4.30 13.71
CA GLY A 78 9.98 -3.50 12.90
C GLY A 78 9.59 -3.35 11.42
N ILE A 79 8.40 -3.81 11.01
CA ILE A 79 7.94 -3.67 9.60
C ILE A 79 7.70 -2.19 9.29
N TRP A 80 7.09 -1.46 10.23
CA TRP A 80 6.92 -0.03 10.12
C TRP A 80 8.24 0.73 10.00
N ASP A 81 9.29 0.30 10.71
CA ASP A 81 10.62 0.92 10.59
C ASP A 81 11.21 0.72 9.19
N ASN A 82 10.99 -0.44 8.57
CA ASN A 82 11.40 -0.67 7.19
C ASN A 82 10.64 0.25 6.22
N VAL A 83 9.32 0.41 6.40
CA VAL A 83 8.52 1.34 5.59
C VAL A 83 9.03 2.77 5.74
N LYS A 84 9.27 3.24 6.99
CA LYS A 84 9.80 4.59 7.26
C LYS A 84 11.16 4.83 6.59
N ARG A 85 12.06 3.85 6.66
CA ARG A 85 13.39 3.95 6.04
C ARG A 85 13.31 4.15 4.53
N ASP A 86 12.37 3.47 3.88
CA ASP A 86 12.31 3.37 2.43
C ASP A 86 11.36 4.36 1.77
N LEU A 87 10.34 4.86 2.50
CA LEU A 87 9.32 5.81 1.99
C LEU A 87 9.92 7.19 1.72
N LYS A 88 9.61 7.76 0.56
CA LYS A 88 10.12 9.07 0.12
C LYS A 88 8.99 10.03 -0.25
N ALA A 89 9.31 11.32 -0.27
CA ALA A 89 8.41 12.35 -0.75
C ALA A 89 7.89 12.03 -2.16
N GLY A 90 6.61 12.29 -2.40
CA GLY A 90 5.94 12.02 -3.68
C GLY A 90 5.48 10.58 -3.89
N GLU A 91 5.98 9.59 -3.13
CA GLU A 91 5.53 8.20 -3.20
C GLU A 91 4.18 7.99 -2.52
N TYR A 92 3.50 6.91 -2.86
CA TYR A 92 2.24 6.53 -2.23
C TYR A 92 2.46 5.45 -1.16
N LEU A 93 1.80 5.60 -0.01
CA LEU A 93 1.73 4.58 1.04
C LEU A 93 0.29 4.07 1.16
N PHE A 94 0.04 2.85 0.68
CA PHE A 94 -1.24 2.16 0.80
C PHE A 94 -1.29 1.39 2.11
N ILE A 95 -2.31 1.65 2.93
CA ILE A 95 -2.44 1.12 4.29
C ILE A 95 -3.76 0.35 4.38
N GLN A 96 -3.70 -0.96 4.65
CA GLN A 96 -4.88 -1.81 4.84
C GLN A 96 -4.69 -2.79 5.99
N PHE A 97 -5.50 -2.66 7.03
CA PHE A 97 -5.52 -3.55 8.20
C PHE A 97 -6.96 -3.77 8.69
N GLY A 98 -7.13 -4.64 9.70
CA GLY A 98 -8.41 -4.91 10.35
C GLY A 98 -8.64 -6.39 10.63
N HIS A 99 -8.19 -7.29 9.74
CA HIS A 99 -8.37 -8.75 9.91
C HIS A 99 -7.72 -9.30 11.18
N ASN A 100 -6.60 -8.75 11.60
CA ASN A 100 -5.86 -9.20 12.77
C ASN A 100 -6.06 -8.26 13.96
N ASP A 101 -6.32 -6.99 13.71
CA ASP A 101 -6.68 -6.01 14.75
C ASP A 101 -7.96 -6.42 15.47
N SER A 102 -8.89 -7.09 14.80
CA SER A 102 -10.17 -7.56 15.37
C SER A 102 -10.04 -8.81 16.26
N LYS A 103 -8.84 -9.35 16.48
CA LYS A 103 -8.65 -10.57 17.29
C LYS A 103 -8.46 -10.21 18.77
N GLU A 104 -9.55 -9.95 19.48
CA GLU A 104 -9.56 -9.54 20.88
C GLU A 104 -8.80 -10.47 21.83
N SER A 105 -8.83 -11.78 21.56
CA SER A 105 -8.09 -12.77 22.35
C SER A 105 -6.57 -12.76 22.13
N ASP A 106 -6.08 -12.05 21.13
CA ASP A 106 -4.66 -11.96 20.80
C ASP A 106 -4.12 -10.54 21.08
N THR A 107 -3.65 -10.35 22.29
CA THR A 107 -3.15 -9.04 22.77
C THR A 107 -1.93 -8.54 22.01
N THR A 108 -1.24 -9.39 21.26
CA THR A 108 -0.10 -8.98 20.42
C THR A 108 -0.54 -8.31 19.12
N ARG A 109 -1.79 -8.52 18.70
CA ARG A 109 -2.36 -8.00 17.45
C ARG A 109 -3.56 -7.11 17.66
N TYR A 110 -4.35 -7.34 18.71
CA TYR A 110 -5.57 -6.59 18.95
C TYR A 110 -5.33 -5.09 19.07
N ALA A 111 -6.17 -4.33 18.39
CA ALA A 111 -6.26 -2.88 18.50
C ALA A 111 -7.73 -2.46 18.34
N ALA A 112 -8.34 -1.90 19.37
CA ALA A 112 -9.75 -1.48 19.36
C ALA A 112 -10.02 -0.47 18.22
N PRO A 113 -11.17 -0.61 17.49
CA PRO A 113 -11.39 0.15 16.24
C PRO A 113 -11.35 1.67 16.44
N PHE A 114 -12.09 2.22 17.42
CA PHE A 114 -12.12 3.67 17.72
C PHE A 114 -11.11 4.10 18.79
N GLY A 115 -10.08 3.29 19.04
CA GLY A 115 -8.97 3.56 19.95
C GLY A 115 -7.64 3.31 19.26
N ALA A 116 -6.87 2.34 19.77
CA ALA A 116 -5.52 2.03 19.33
C ALA A 116 -5.41 1.79 17.80
N TYR A 117 -6.44 1.24 17.13
CA TYR A 117 -6.42 1.06 15.68
C TYR A 117 -6.38 2.42 14.96
N GLN A 118 -7.27 3.37 15.31
CA GLN A 118 -7.24 4.70 14.72
C GLN A 118 -5.96 5.47 15.06
N GLU A 119 -5.47 5.35 16.29
CA GLU A 119 -4.21 5.98 16.72
C GLU A 119 -3.03 5.49 15.89
N ASN A 120 -2.95 4.17 15.68
CA ASN A 120 -1.91 3.57 14.84
C ASN A 120 -2.03 4.01 13.37
N ILE A 121 -3.25 4.05 12.82
CA ILE A 121 -3.46 4.52 11.43
C ILE A 121 -3.05 5.98 11.29
N ARG A 122 -3.43 6.86 12.24
CA ARG A 122 -3.02 8.27 12.24
C ARG A 122 -1.51 8.42 12.29
N LEU A 123 -0.83 7.65 13.13
CA LEU A 123 0.64 7.65 13.21
C LEU A 123 1.27 7.37 11.84
N PHE A 124 0.75 6.41 11.08
CA PHE A 124 1.27 6.09 9.74
C PHE A 124 0.97 7.20 8.73
N VAL A 125 -0.23 7.76 8.79
CA VAL A 125 -0.67 8.87 7.92
C VAL A 125 0.15 10.12 8.19
N ASP A 126 0.26 10.53 9.45
CA ASP A 126 0.96 11.74 9.85
C ASP A 126 2.44 11.68 9.47
N TYR A 127 3.09 10.53 9.66
CA TYR A 127 4.45 10.34 9.19
C TYR A 127 4.55 10.48 7.67
N ALA A 128 3.70 9.82 6.90
CA ALA A 128 3.73 9.92 5.45
C ALA A 128 3.56 11.36 4.97
N LEU A 129 2.58 12.08 5.52
CA LEU A 129 2.34 13.49 5.21
C LEU A 129 3.53 14.37 5.61
N SER A 130 4.14 14.14 6.76
CA SER A 130 5.26 14.94 7.28
C SER A 130 6.49 14.92 6.37
N ILE A 131 6.69 13.85 5.60
CA ILE A 131 7.79 13.71 4.64
C ILE A 131 7.38 14.01 3.19
N GLY A 132 6.13 14.46 2.96
CA GLY A 132 5.60 14.74 1.62
C GLY A 132 5.21 13.50 0.81
N ALA A 133 5.02 12.33 1.44
CA ALA A 133 4.43 11.16 0.82
C ALA A 133 2.89 11.25 0.83
N ARG A 134 2.23 10.37 0.08
CA ARG A 134 0.77 10.37 -0.15
C ARG A 134 0.15 9.12 0.48
N PRO A 135 -0.41 9.19 1.70
CA PRO A 135 -1.10 8.05 2.30
C PRO A 135 -2.43 7.77 1.60
N VAL A 136 -2.73 6.48 1.42
CA VAL A 136 -3.99 5.98 0.87
C VAL A 136 -4.54 4.94 1.85
N LEU A 137 -5.64 5.24 2.51
CA LEU A 137 -6.30 4.35 3.44
C LEU A 137 -7.29 3.43 2.72
N ILE A 138 -7.21 2.14 3.02
CA ILE A 138 -8.04 1.11 2.41
C ILE A 138 -8.76 0.34 3.51
N THR A 139 -10.09 0.20 3.37
CA THR A 139 -10.88 -0.63 4.29
C THR A 139 -10.47 -2.11 4.18
N PRO A 140 -10.61 -2.91 5.26
CA PRO A 140 -10.31 -4.34 5.20
C PRO A 140 -11.17 -5.05 4.15
N VAL A 141 -10.56 -5.97 3.41
CA VAL A 141 -11.26 -6.83 2.44
C VAL A 141 -12.32 -7.65 3.15
N SER A 142 -13.54 -7.68 2.63
CA SER A 142 -14.62 -8.47 3.20
C SER A 142 -14.26 -9.95 3.32
N ARG A 143 -14.59 -10.56 4.47
CA ARG A 143 -14.45 -12.00 4.66
C ARG A 143 -15.55 -12.72 3.90
N ARG A 144 -15.24 -13.87 3.34
CA ARG A 144 -16.25 -14.76 2.76
C ARG A 144 -16.95 -15.59 3.85
N TRP A 145 -17.71 -14.89 4.71
CA TRP A 145 -18.50 -15.50 5.77
C TRP A 145 -19.97 -15.56 5.37
N PHE A 146 -20.58 -16.72 5.54
CA PHE A 146 -21.98 -16.94 5.27
C PHE A 146 -22.72 -17.22 6.59
N ASP A 147 -23.99 -16.86 6.65
CA ASP A 147 -24.90 -17.28 7.69
C ASP A 147 -25.41 -18.73 7.43
N ASP A 148 -26.19 -19.27 8.37
CA ASP A 148 -26.74 -20.64 8.27
C ASP A 148 -27.73 -20.80 7.11
N LYS A 149 -28.17 -19.70 6.48
CA LYS A 149 -29.04 -19.66 5.30
C LYS A 149 -28.26 -19.48 4.00
N GLY A 150 -26.92 -19.39 4.07
CA GLY A 150 -26.05 -19.19 2.93
C GLY A 150 -25.95 -17.74 2.45
N ASN A 151 -26.43 -16.75 3.21
CA ASN A 151 -26.26 -15.34 2.88
C ASN A 151 -24.90 -14.81 3.34
N LEU A 152 -24.25 -13.97 2.53
CA LEU A 152 -23.01 -13.33 2.89
C LEU A 152 -23.20 -12.36 4.07
N LYS A 153 -22.39 -12.52 5.13
CA LYS A 153 -22.37 -11.59 6.27
C LYS A 153 -21.66 -10.30 5.85
N VAL A 154 -22.41 -9.22 5.64
CA VAL A 154 -21.88 -7.94 5.13
C VAL A 154 -21.01 -7.20 6.14
N ASN A 155 -21.26 -7.35 7.45
CA ASN A 155 -20.48 -6.68 8.51
C ASN A 155 -19.45 -7.62 9.17
N CYS A 156 -18.58 -8.24 8.38
CA CYS A 156 -17.62 -9.22 8.86
C CYS A 156 -16.40 -8.63 9.59
N HIS A 157 -16.27 -7.30 9.65
CA HIS A 157 -15.17 -6.58 10.31
C HIS A 157 -15.66 -5.61 11.40
N GLY A 158 -16.97 -5.65 11.77
CA GLY A 158 -17.50 -4.70 12.76
C GLY A 158 -17.21 -3.26 12.39
N ASP A 159 -16.65 -2.52 13.32
CA ASP A 159 -16.43 -1.06 13.21
C ASP A 159 -15.13 -0.66 12.49
N TYR A 160 -14.27 -1.62 12.10
CA TYR A 160 -12.98 -1.29 11.49
C TYR A 160 -13.07 -0.51 10.16
N PRO A 161 -14.03 -0.82 9.24
CA PRO A 161 -14.23 -0.01 8.04
C PRO A 161 -14.62 1.43 8.34
N GLU A 162 -15.51 1.65 9.32
CA GLU A 162 -15.88 3.00 9.75
C GLU A 162 -14.72 3.71 10.44
N ALA A 163 -14.00 3.01 11.32
CA ALA A 163 -12.86 3.58 12.05
C ALA A 163 -11.77 4.10 11.11
N VAL A 164 -11.39 3.35 10.06
CA VAL A 164 -10.41 3.82 9.08
C VAL A 164 -10.96 4.94 8.22
N SER A 165 -12.26 4.91 7.87
CA SER A 165 -12.91 5.96 7.09
C SER A 165 -12.96 7.30 7.83
N GLN A 166 -13.11 7.28 9.16
CA GLN A 166 -13.05 8.49 9.98
C GLN A 166 -11.64 9.11 10.01
N VAL A 167 -10.59 8.31 9.95
CA VAL A 167 -9.22 8.84 9.88
C VAL A 167 -8.92 9.47 8.51
N ALA A 168 -9.62 9.04 7.46
CA ALA A 168 -9.44 9.54 6.10
C ALA A 168 -10.12 10.91 5.83
N LYS A 169 -10.98 11.38 6.75
CA LYS A 169 -11.69 12.68 6.67
C LYS A 169 -10.87 13.80 7.28
#